data_8ff6ac641b2231083354190acbc958ab
#
_entry.id   8ff6ac641b2231083354190acbc958ab
#
_cell.length_a   1.000
_cell.length_b   1.000
_cell.length_c   1.000
_cell.angle_alpha   90.00
_cell.angle_beta   90.00
_cell.angle_gamma   90.00
#
_symmetry.space_group_name_H-M   'P 1'
#
loop_
_entity.id
_entity.type
_entity.pdbx_description
1 polymer ?
#
loop_
_entity_poly.entity_id
_entity_poly.type
_entity_poly.pdbx_seq_one_letter_code
_entity_poly.pdbx_strand_id
1 'polypeptide(L)'
;MDISKFDWGNSNEWYKECIGKEIFDEKIYERFFSVEPQDVVVDVGASIGIFTYSILEKNPSHVFCFEPSSEQFFTLNKNTIDGFVTCINKGISEIDGTKILNDVYGYNNKPSLVHTIRFDTFLKKYNLSKIDFLKTDCEGGEYDIFNIKNLFWIKNNVKKIVGEWHLEGSFQKQKFKEFRDVFLRIFDKYEIYSVDGINIKWDLWNEHFIEYYKQVIIYIDNR
;
A
#
# COMPACT_ATOMS: atom_id res chain seq x y z
N MET A 1 4.02 -1.39 21.89
CA MET A 1 2.68 -0.96 21.37
C MET A 1 1.59 -1.75 22.07
N ASP A 2 0.49 -1.10 22.43
CA ASP A 2 -0.64 -1.72 23.14
C ASP A 2 -1.84 -1.87 22.19
N ILE A 3 -1.97 -3.04 21.57
CA ILE A 3 -3.04 -3.35 20.61
C ILE A 3 -4.44 -3.29 21.23
N SER A 4 -4.56 -3.37 22.58
CA SER A 4 -5.84 -3.26 23.26
C SER A 4 -6.49 -1.88 23.12
N LYS A 5 -5.71 -0.88 22.73
CA LYS A 5 -6.17 0.50 22.48
C LYS A 5 -6.52 0.77 21.03
N PHE A 6 -6.25 -0.18 20.13
CA PHE A 6 -6.56 -0.02 18.73
C PHE A 6 -8.07 -0.16 18.47
N ASP A 7 -8.66 0.85 17.82
CA ASP A 7 -10.08 0.82 17.42
C ASP A 7 -10.24 0.02 16.13
N TRP A 8 -10.86 -1.14 16.22
CA TRP A 8 -11.11 -2.01 15.07
C TRP A 8 -12.33 -1.57 14.24
N GLY A 9 -13.02 -0.51 14.62
CA GLY A 9 -14.23 -0.03 13.95
C GLY A 9 -15.30 -1.14 13.89
N ASN A 10 -15.89 -1.30 12.70
CA ASN A 10 -16.91 -2.31 12.45
C ASN A 10 -16.33 -3.67 11.94
N SER A 11 -15.03 -3.90 12.10
CA SER A 11 -14.39 -5.14 11.66
C SER A 11 -14.91 -6.36 12.40
N ASN A 12 -15.15 -7.46 11.69
CA ASN A 12 -15.51 -8.73 12.29
C ASN A 12 -14.30 -9.43 12.96
N GLU A 13 -14.55 -10.44 13.80
CA GLU A 13 -13.49 -11.13 14.53
C GLU A 13 -12.47 -11.82 13.60
N TRP A 14 -12.94 -12.42 12.51
CA TRP A 14 -12.04 -13.03 11.53
C TRP A 14 -11.04 -12.02 10.94
N TYR A 15 -11.51 -10.84 10.55
CA TYR A 15 -10.66 -9.78 10.03
C TYR A 15 -9.63 -9.33 11.09
N LYS A 16 -10.06 -9.16 12.34
CA LYS A 16 -9.16 -8.76 13.43
C LYS A 16 -8.06 -9.80 13.66
N GLU A 17 -8.41 -11.07 13.67
CA GLU A 17 -7.46 -12.16 13.85
C GLU A 17 -6.47 -12.25 12.69
N CYS A 18 -6.97 -12.25 11.43
CA CYS A 18 -6.12 -12.39 10.25
C CYS A 18 -5.19 -11.17 10.08
N ILE A 19 -5.74 -9.97 9.99
CA ILE A 19 -4.94 -8.77 9.74
C ILE A 19 -4.08 -8.42 10.96
N GLY A 20 -4.59 -8.65 12.18
CA GLY A 20 -3.79 -8.50 13.40
C GLY A 20 -2.54 -9.38 13.37
N LYS A 21 -2.69 -10.65 13.02
CA LYS A 21 -1.57 -11.59 12.90
C LYS A 21 -0.58 -11.17 11.81
N GLU A 22 -1.07 -10.83 10.61
CA GLU A 22 -0.24 -10.40 9.48
C GLU A 22 0.63 -9.19 9.82
N ILE A 23 0.06 -8.17 10.47
CA ILE A 23 0.74 -6.91 10.73
C ILE A 23 1.58 -6.95 12.01
N PHE A 24 1.06 -7.47 13.12
CA PHE A 24 1.77 -7.42 14.41
C PHE A 24 2.71 -8.60 14.63
N ASP A 25 2.31 -9.82 14.24
CA ASP A 25 3.08 -11.02 14.48
C ASP A 25 4.02 -11.34 13.32
N GLU A 26 3.49 -11.43 12.10
CA GLU A 26 4.25 -11.81 10.91
C GLU A 26 4.99 -10.64 10.27
N LYS A 27 4.53 -9.40 10.53
CA LYS A 27 5.11 -8.15 10.01
C LYS A 27 5.31 -8.19 8.50
N ILE A 28 4.27 -8.61 7.79
CA ILE A 28 4.36 -8.89 6.35
C ILE A 28 4.94 -7.74 5.53
N TYR A 29 4.66 -6.47 5.90
CA TYR A 29 5.24 -5.32 5.20
C TYR A 29 6.65 -4.94 5.67
N GLU A 30 7.18 -5.61 6.69
CA GLU A 30 8.52 -5.35 7.24
C GLU A 30 9.44 -6.57 7.22
N ARG A 31 9.15 -7.57 6.40
CA ARG A 31 9.89 -8.85 6.34
C ARG A 31 11.36 -8.69 5.94
N PHE A 32 11.68 -7.77 5.04
CA PHE A 32 13.05 -7.60 4.50
C PHE A 32 13.69 -6.29 4.91
N PHE A 33 12.92 -5.33 5.31
CA PHE A 33 13.36 -4.03 5.78
C PHE A 33 12.27 -3.44 6.67
N SER A 34 12.65 -2.58 7.58
CA SER A 34 11.72 -1.95 8.51
C SER A 34 11.60 -0.47 8.25
N VAL A 35 10.53 0.13 8.77
CA VAL A 35 10.49 1.58 9.03
C VAL A 35 11.54 1.89 10.09
N GLU A 36 12.35 2.90 9.86
CA GLU A 36 13.41 3.36 10.74
C GLU A 36 13.07 4.73 11.35
N PRO A 37 13.69 5.09 12.48
CA PRO A 37 13.51 6.43 13.04
C PRO A 37 13.84 7.51 11.99
N GLN A 38 13.02 8.56 11.94
CA GLN A 38 13.15 9.68 11.00
C GLN A 38 12.83 9.34 9.54
N ASP A 39 12.31 8.16 9.22
CA ASP A 39 11.80 7.86 7.89
C ASP A 39 10.57 8.73 7.54
N VAL A 40 10.50 9.16 6.30
CA VAL A 40 9.24 9.64 5.69
C VAL A 40 8.52 8.42 5.12
N VAL A 41 7.34 8.12 5.67
CA VAL A 41 6.53 6.96 5.32
C VAL A 41 5.31 7.38 4.53
N VAL A 42 4.96 6.62 3.51
CA VAL A 42 3.68 6.75 2.79
C VAL A 42 2.97 5.41 2.83
N ASP A 43 1.76 5.40 3.39
CA ASP A 43 0.87 4.25 3.51
C ASP A 43 -0.34 4.45 2.60
N VAL A 44 -0.37 3.78 1.46
CA VAL A 44 -1.47 3.86 0.49
C VAL A 44 -2.38 2.65 0.66
N GLY A 45 -3.67 2.90 0.87
CA GLY A 45 -4.62 1.89 1.32
C GLY A 45 -4.44 1.61 2.82
N ALA A 46 -4.49 2.69 3.61
CA ALA A 46 -4.25 2.60 5.05
C ALA A 46 -5.40 1.93 5.82
N SER A 47 -6.59 1.78 5.19
CA SER A 47 -7.77 1.20 5.81
C SER A 47 -8.07 1.87 7.17
N ILE A 48 -8.22 1.12 8.24
CA ILE A 48 -8.41 1.63 9.61
C ILE A 48 -7.11 2.00 10.32
N GLY A 49 -5.96 1.96 9.61
CA GLY A 49 -4.66 2.44 10.10
C GLY A 49 -3.81 1.42 10.84
N ILE A 50 -4.04 0.13 10.66
CA ILE A 50 -3.34 -0.91 11.44
C ILE A 50 -1.83 -0.94 11.17
N PHE A 51 -1.39 -0.83 9.89
CA PHE A 51 0.03 -0.73 9.57
C PHE A 51 0.64 0.57 10.12
N THR A 52 0.01 1.70 9.86
CA THR A 52 0.48 2.98 10.40
C THR A 52 0.59 2.94 11.92
N TYR A 53 -0.43 2.42 12.63
CA TYR A 53 -0.39 2.25 14.08
C TYR A 53 0.81 1.39 14.52
N SER A 54 1.10 0.29 13.81
CA SER A 54 2.18 -0.64 14.15
C SER A 54 3.57 -0.01 14.10
N ILE A 55 3.76 1.05 13.33
CA ILE A 55 5.06 1.71 13.13
C ILE A 55 5.25 3.00 13.95
N LEU A 56 4.23 3.48 14.67
CA LEU A 56 4.32 4.76 15.43
C LEU A 56 5.46 4.75 16.47
N GLU A 57 5.67 3.63 17.16
CA GLU A 57 6.76 3.51 18.15
C GLU A 57 8.16 3.58 17.55
N LYS A 58 8.29 3.47 16.23
CA LYS A 58 9.58 3.59 15.53
C LYS A 58 10.01 5.03 15.30
N ASN A 59 9.16 5.99 15.69
CA ASN A 59 9.41 7.44 15.56
C ASN A 59 9.78 7.87 14.12
N PRO A 60 8.95 7.56 13.10
CA PRO A 60 9.14 8.11 11.77
C PRO A 60 9.10 9.65 11.83
N SER A 61 9.74 10.33 10.89
CA SER A 61 9.67 11.80 10.82
C SER A 61 8.28 12.28 10.41
N HIS A 62 7.65 11.56 9.50
CA HIS A 62 6.28 11.81 9.07
C HIS A 62 5.65 10.58 8.41
N VAL A 63 4.35 10.38 8.60
CA VAL A 63 3.56 9.34 7.94
C VAL A 63 2.41 9.99 7.18
N PHE A 64 2.31 9.73 5.88
CA PHE A 64 1.17 10.11 5.05
C PHE A 64 0.31 8.87 4.80
N CYS A 65 -0.95 8.88 5.24
CA CYS A 65 -1.89 7.77 5.10
C CYS A 65 -2.98 8.12 4.10
N PHE A 66 -3.20 7.27 3.10
CA PHE A 66 -4.28 7.43 2.14
C PHE A 66 -5.34 6.37 2.35
N GLU A 67 -6.57 6.81 2.56
CA GLU A 67 -7.74 5.95 2.65
C GLU A 67 -8.95 6.65 2.00
N PRO A 68 -9.47 6.12 0.86
CA PRO A 68 -10.58 6.74 0.16
C PRO A 68 -11.94 6.52 0.83
N SER A 69 -12.16 5.41 1.53
CA SER A 69 -13.40 5.14 2.25
C SER A 69 -13.56 6.09 3.43
N SER A 70 -14.61 6.89 3.45
CA SER A 70 -14.86 7.82 4.56
C SER A 70 -15.11 7.11 5.89
N GLU A 71 -15.67 5.90 5.86
CA GLU A 71 -15.92 5.10 7.06
C GLU A 71 -14.59 4.61 7.67
N GLN A 72 -13.75 3.97 6.85
CA GLN A 72 -12.43 3.51 7.29
C GLN A 72 -11.52 4.67 7.67
N PHE A 73 -11.55 5.75 6.91
CA PHE A 73 -10.81 6.98 7.20
C PHE A 73 -11.17 7.59 8.57
N PHE A 74 -12.43 7.52 8.98
CA PHE A 74 -12.82 7.99 10.31
C PHE A 74 -12.13 7.19 11.43
N THR A 75 -12.06 5.87 11.26
CA THR A 75 -11.36 4.99 12.22
C THR A 75 -9.85 5.16 12.14
N LEU A 76 -9.27 5.29 10.93
CA LEU A 76 -7.87 5.63 10.71
C LEU A 76 -7.44 6.87 11.50
N ASN A 77 -8.21 7.96 11.40
CA ASN A 77 -7.91 9.19 12.13
C ASN A 77 -7.87 8.99 13.64
N LYS A 78 -8.77 8.15 14.20
CA LYS A 78 -8.77 7.86 15.63
C LYS A 78 -7.54 7.07 16.07
N ASN A 79 -7.15 6.08 15.25
CA ASN A 79 -6.05 5.18 15.56
C ASN A 79 -4.67 5.82 15.41
N THR A 80 -4.58 6.89 14.65
CA THR A 80 -3.31 7.51 14.27
C THR A 80 -3.21 8.97 14.68
N ILE A 81 -3.86 9.35 15.79
CA ILE A 81 -3.75 10.70 16.36
C ILE A 81 -2.33 10.91 16.88
N ASP A 82 -1.49 11.49 16.03
CA ASP A 82 -0.12 11.86 16.36
C ASP A 82 0.29 13.08 15.52
N GLY A 83 1.14 13.92 16.07
CA GLY A 83 1.59 15.17 15.42
C GLY A 83 2.40 14.96 14.13
N PHE A 84 2.90 13.76 13.90
CA PHE A 84 3.65 13.41 12.68
C PHE A 84 2.87 12.54 11.69
N VAL A 85 1.56 12.34 11.89
CA VAL A 85 0.70 11.61 10.94
C VAL A 85 -0.24 12.56 10.22
N THR A 86 -0.30 12.44 8.90
CA THR A 86 -1.27 13.13 8.04
C THR A 86 -2.15 12.14 7.34
N CYS A 87 -3.42 12.05 7.77
CA CYS A 87 -4.42 11.23 7.11
C CYS A 87 -5.08 12.00 5.96
N ILE A 88 -5.25 11.35 4.82
CA ILE A 88 -5.75 11.94 3.57
C ILE A 88 -6.91 11.07 3.07
N ASN A 89 -8.15 11.60 3.17
CA ASN A 89 -9.34 10.89 2.68
C ASN A 89 -9.42 10.94 1.14
N LYS A 90 -8.49 10.28 0.49
CA LYS A 90 -8.39 10.14 -0.96
C LYS A 90 -7.74 8.83 -1.33
N GLY A 91 -8.10 8.28 -2.50
CA GLY A 91 -7.30 7.26 -3.16
C GLY A 91 -6.21 7.89 -4.02
N ILE A 92 -5.07 7.19 -4.19
CA ILE A 92 -4.13 7.53 -5.26
C ILE A 92 -4.70 6.99 -6.57
N SER A 93 -4.69 7.81 -7.62
CA SER A 93 -5.21 7.45 -8.93
C SER A 93 -4.45 8.16 -10.05
N GLU A 94 -4.75 7.82 -11.30
CA GLU A 94 -4.21 8.52 -12.47
C GLU A 94 -4.80 9.91 -12.69
N ILE A 95 -5.87 10.27 -11.96
CA ILE A 95 -6.54 11.57 -12.06
C ILE A 95 -6.72 12.22 -10.70
N ASP A 96 -6.65 13.56 -10.67
CA ASP A 96 -7.14 14.38 -9.56
C ASP A 96 -8.63 14.59 -9.73
N GLY A 97 -9.44 14.23 -8.72
CA GLY A 97 -10.88 14.41 -8.82
C GLY A 97 -11.68 13.41 -8.01
N THR A 98 -12.59 12.70 -8.67
CA THR A 98 -13.44 11.68 -8.05
C THR A 98 -13.50 10.44 -8.95
N LYS A 99 -13.64 9.27 -8.32
CA LYS A 99 -13.76 7.96 -8.96
C LYS A 99 -14.83 7.14 -8.25
N ILE A 100 -15.52 6.29 -8.99
CA ILE A 100 -16.39 5.29 -8.37
C ILE A 100 -15.51 4.09 -8.04
N LEU A 101 -15.44 3.74 -6.75
CA LEU A 101 -14.91 2.46 -6.31
C LEU A 101 -16.06 1.47 -6.19
N ASN A 102 -15.91 0.33 -6.83
CA ASN A 102 -16.75 -0.82 -6.53
C ASN A 102 -16.25 -1.40 -5.20
N ASP A 103 -17.16 -1.65 -4.27
CA ASP A 103 -16.80 -2.26 -3.00
C ASP A 103 -16.28 -3.68 -3.25
N VAL A 104 -14.98 -3.86 -3.17
CA VAL A 104 -14.32 -5.15 -3.41
C VAL A 104 -14.37 -6.04 -2.16
N TYR A 105 -14.55 -5.46 -0.96
CA TYR A 105 -14.50 -6.19 0.32
C TYR A 105 -15.82 -6.39 1.06
N GLY A 106 -16.97 -6.11 0.43
CA GLY A 106 -18.24 -6.55 0.99
C GLY A 106 -18.74 -5.81 2.24
N TYR A 107 -18.15 -4.67 2.61
CA TYR A 107 -18.66 -3.89 3.73
C TYR A 107 -20.03 -3.29 3.45
N ASN A 108 -20.35 -2.92 2.21
CA ASN A 108 -21.65 -2.38 1.85
C ASN A 108 -22.21 -2.84 0.50
N ASN A 109 -21.48 -3.61 -0.30
CA ASN A 109 -21.86 -4.07 -1.67
C ASN A 109 -22.41 -2.93 -2.58
N LYS A 110 -21.99 -1.69 -2.35
CA LYS A 110 -22.46 -0.54 -3.11
C LYS A 110 -21.29 0.27 -3.64
N PRO A 111 -21.30 0.62 -4.92
CA PRO A 111 -20.32 1.54 -5.47
C PRO A 111 -20.32 2.86 -4.67
N SER A 112 -19.16 3.32 -4.27
CA SER A 112 -19.01 4.58 -3.56
C SER A 112 -18.20 5.59 -4.39
N LEU A 113 -18.64 6.86 -4.38
CA LEU A 113 -17.89 7.94 -4.99
C LEU A 113 -16.81 8.40 -4.00
N VAL A 114 -15.56 8.31 -4.41
CA VAL A 114 -14.42 8.71 -3.58
C VAL A 114 -13.61 9.81 -4.23
N HIS A 115 -12.94 10.61 -3.43
CA HIS A 115 -11.97 11.57 -3.92
C HIS A 115 -10.66 10.89 -4.27
N THR A 116 -9.99 11.39 -5.31
CA THR A 116 -8.69 10.88 -5.75
C THR A 116 -7.68 12.00 -5.92
N ILE A 117 -6.40 11.63 -5.87
CA ILE A 117 -5.28 12.50 -6.13
C ILE A 117 -4.22 11.71 -6.89
N ARG A 118 -3.55 12.36 -7.86
CA ARG A 118 -2.42 11.74 -8.54
C ARG A 118 -1.20 11.70 -7.62
N PHE A 119 -0.36 10.68 -7.80
CA PHE A 119 0.86 10.55 -7.02
C PHE A 119 1.78 11.78 -7.15
N ASP A 120 2.00 12.30 -8.37
CA ASP A 120 2.83 13.49 -8.59
C ASP A 120 2.20 14.79 -8.03
N THR A 121 0.87 14.89 -8.01
CA THR A 121 0.15 16.00 -7.35
C THR A 121 0.34 15.95 -5.83
N PHE A 122 0.27 14.74 -5.23
CA PHE A 122 0.56 14.55 -3.82
C PHE A 122 1.99 14.99 -3.47
N LEU A 123 2.98 14.52 -4.22
CA LEU A 123 4.39 14.89 -3.99
C LEU A 123 4.59 16.40 -4.00
N LYS A 124 4.00 17.09 -4.98
CA LYS A 124 4.07 18.56 -5.10
C LYS A 124 3.36 19.25 -3.95
N LYS A 125 2.14 18.79 -3.61
CA LYS A 125 1.32 19.39 -2.55
C LYS A 125 2.01 19.41 -1.20
N TYR A 126 2.72 18.33 -0.86
CA TYR A 126 3.42 18.19 0.42
C TYR A 126 4.93 18.47 0.32
N ASN A 127 5.39 18.96 -0.84
CA ASN A 127 6.81 19.28 -1.11
C ASN A 127 7.75 18.11 -0.77
N LEU A 128 7.38 16.89 -1.17
CA LEU A 128 8.16 15.71 -0.88
C LEU A 128 9.29 15.55 -1.89
N SER A 129 10.52 15.56 -1.42
CA SER A 129 11.72 15.27 -2.22
C SER A 129 12.17 13.82 -2.13
N LYS A 130 11.72 13.09 -1.13
CA LYS A 130 12.02 11.66 -0.92
C LYS A 130 10.89 10.96 -0.16
N ILE A 131 10.85 9.63 -0.28
CA ILE A 131 10.07 8.72 0.56
C ILE A 131 11.04 7.63 1.03
N ASP A 132 11.16 7.42 2.33
CA ASP A 132 12.05 6.40 2.87
C ASP A 132 11.38 5.02 2.90
N PHE A 133 10.06 4.99 3.10
CA PHE A 133 9.26 3.75 3.09
C PHE A 133 7.91 3.99 2.42
N LEU A 134 7.61 3.28 1.33
CA LEU A 134 6.34 3.29 0.62
C LEU A 134 5.65 1.93 0.77
N LYS A 135 4.51 1.90 1.46
CA LYS A 135 3.62 0.73 1.50
C LYS A 135 2.43 1.00 0.58
N THR A 136 2.06 0.00 -0.20
CA THR A 136 0.86 0.04 -1.05
C THR A 136 0.07 -1.25 -0.90
N ASP A 137 -1.22 -1.11 -0.69
CA ASP A 137 -2.19 -2.18 -0.66
C ASP A 137 -3.55 -1.50 -0.89
N CYS A 138 -3.90 -1.30 -2.15
CA CYS A 138 -4.98 -0.40 -2.55
C CYS A 138 -5.83 -0.94 -3.71
N GLU A 139 -5.98 -2.28 -3.76
CA GLU A 139 -6.99 -2.98 -4.53
C GLU A 139 -6.93 -2.71 -6.05
N GLY A 140 -5.72 -2.69 -6.58
CA GLY A 140 -5.45 -2.41 -7.99
C GLY A 140 -5.08 -0.96 -8.28
N GLY A 141 -5.06 -0.07 -7.28
CA GLY A 141 -4.52 1.28 -7.39
C GLY A 141 -3.00 1.34 -7.45
N GLU A 142 -2.29 0.23 -7.20
CA GLU A 142 -0.83 0.13 -7.25
C GLU A 142 -0.31 0.58 -8.62
N TYR A 143 -1.01 0.23 -9.70
CA TYR A 143 -0.61 0.56 -11.07
C TYR A 143 -0.76 2.05 -11.42
N ASP A 144 -1.55 2.80 -10.66
CA ASP A 144 -1.65 4.25 -10.79
C ASP A 144 -0.44 4.96 -10.16
N ILE A 145 0.26 4.28 -9.24
CA ILE A 145 1.51 4.74 -8.63
C ILE A 145 2.70 4.26 -9.47
N PHE A 146 2.79 2.94 -9.69
CA PHE A 146 3.91 2.28 -10.35
C PHE A 146 3.74 2.23 -11.87
N ASN A 147 3.78 3.39 -12.51
CA ASN A 147 3.66 3.56 -13.94
C ASN A 147 4.82 4.36 -14.52
N ILE A 148 4.91 4.43 -15.83
CA ILE A 148 6.02 5.07 -16.54
C ILE A 148 6.20 6.57 -16.18
N LYS A 149 5.13 7.28 -15.83
CA LYS A 149 5.18 8.71 -15.48
C LYS A 149 5.90 8.95 -14.16
N ASN A 150 5.73 8.01 -13.21
CA ASN A 150 6.30 8.11 -11.86
C ASN A 150 7.62 7.36 -11.72
N LEU A 151 7.96 6.48 -12.68
CA LEU A 151 9.08 5.56 -12.62
C LEU A 151 10.39 6.21 -12.24
N PHE A 152 10.76 7.27 -12.95
CA PHE A 152 12.03 7.98 -12.72
C PHE A 152 12.09 8.61 -11.32
N TRP A 153 10.99 9.22 -10.89
CA TRP A 153 10.94 9.81 -9.56
C TRP A 153 11.03 8.73 -8.47
N ILE A 154 10.26 7.64 -8.59
CA ILE A 154 10.28 6.54 -7.62
C ILE A 154 11.67 5.91 -7.55
N LYS A 155 12.29 5.59 -8.70
CA LYS A 155 13.63 5.00 -8.74
C LYS A 155 14.69 5.85 -8.02
N ASN A 156 14.60 7.17 -8.12
CA ASN A 156 15.62 8.06 -7.55
C ASN A 156 15.31 8.52 -6.12
N ASN A 157 14.06 8.46 -5.66
CA ASN A 157 13.65 9.13 -4.43
C ASN A 157 12.90 8.23 -3.43
N VAL A 158 12.60 6.97 -3.78
CA VAL A 158 11.96 6.03 -2.84
C VAL A 158 12.96 4.94 -2.48
N LYS A 159 13.23 4.75 -1.18
CA LYS A 159 14.26 3.79 -0.73
C LYS A 159 13.73 2.38 -0.54
N LYS A 160 12.61 2.24 0.13
CA LYS A 160 12.00 0.94 0.49
C LYS A 160 10.57 0.93 -0.01
N ILE A 161 10.19 -0.09 -0.79
CA ILE A 161 8.85 -0.25 -1.33
C ILE A 161 8.36 -1.64 -0.97
N VAL A 162 7.16 -1.71 -0.41
CA VAL A 162 6.46 -2.96 -0.19
C VAL A 162 4.99 -2.79 -0.50
N GLY A 163 4.39 -3.83 -1.01
CA GLY A 163 2.95 -3.76 -1.23
C GLY A 163 2.38 -5.09 -1.68
N GLU A 164 1.07 -5.08 -1.75
CA GLU A 164 0.28 -6.13 -2.36
C GLU A 164 -0.13 -5.68 -3.76
N TRP A 165 0.17 -6.49 -4.76
CA TRP A 165 -0.23 -6.26 -6.14
C TRP A 165 -1.36 -7.18 -6.51
N HIS A 166 -2.48 -6.60 -6.91
CA HIS A 166 -3.70 -7.32 -7.26
C HIS A 166 -3.72 -7.68 -8.75
N LEU A 167 -3.98 -8.97 -9.05
CA LEU A 167 -4.01 -9.55 -10.40
C LEU A 167 -5.38 -10.16 -10.71
N GLU A 168 -6.44 -9.64 -10.12
CA GLU A 168 -7.80 -10.19 -10.20
C GLU A 168 -8.41 -9.89 -11.56
N GLY A 169 -8.64 -9.89 -12.44
CA GLY A 169 -9.27 -9.53 -13.70
C GLY A 169 -8.28 -9.21 -14.79
N SER A 170 -8.75 -9.25 -16.00
CA SER A 170 -7.93 -9.07 -17.20
C SER A 170 -7.19 -7.72 -17.22
N PHE A 171 -7.81 -6.67 -16.71
CA PHE A 171 -7.20 -5.34 -16.67
C PHE A 171 -6.00 -5.30 -15.71
N GLN A 172 -6.15 -5.81 -14.48
CA GLN A 172 -5.08 -5.83 -13.49
C GLN A 172 -3.93 -6.74 -13.96
N LYS A 173 -4.24 -7.90 -14.53
CA LYS A 173 -3.24 -8.80 -15.14
C LYS A 173 -2.43 -8.12 -16.22
N GLN A 174 -3.07 -7.35 -17.11
CA GLN A 174 -2.37 -6.59 -18.14
C GLN A 174 -1.48 -5.50 -17.53
N LYS A 175 -1.97 -4.78 -16.51
CA LYS A 175 -1.19 -3.77 -15.78
C LYS A 175 -0.01 -4.37 -15.03
N PHE A 176 -0.17 -5.55 -14.44
CA PHE A 176 0.94 -6.27 -13.82
C PHE A 176 2.03 -6.66 -14.82
N LYS A 177 1.65 -7.09 -16.04
CA LYS A 177 2.63 -7.33 -17.11
C LYS A 177 3.45 -6.08 -17.42
N GLU A 178 2.79 -4.94 -17.60
CA GLU A 178 3.45 -3.66 -17.85
C GLU A 178 4.38 -3.28 -16.69
N PHE A 179 3.91 -3.42 -15.45
CA PHE A 179 4.70 -3.19 -14.25
C PHE A 179 5.92 -4.11 -14.18
N ARG A 180 5.73 -5.42 -14.36
CA ARG A 180 6.80 -6.42 -14.35
C ARG A 180 7.85 -6.12 -15.42
N ASP A 181 7.40 -5.92 -16.66
CA ASP A 181 8.29 -5.87 -17.83
C ASP A 181 9.02 -4.51 -17.96
N VAL A 182 8.47 -3.45 -17.41
CA VAL A 182 9.04 -2.10 -17.52
C VAL A 182 9.53 -1.61 -16.17
N PHE A 183 8.67 -1.63 -15.14
CA PHE A 183 8.97 -1.00 -13.87
C PHE A 183 9.89 -1.87 -13.01
N LEU A 184 9.55 -3.12 -12.78
CA LEU A 184 10.29 -3.98 -11.85
C LEU A 184 11.71 -4.29 -12.35
N ARG A 185 11.92 -4.33 -13.65
CA ARG A 185 13.26 -4.61 -14.25
C ARG A 185 14.35 -3.59 -13.92
N ILE A 186 13.98 -2.39 -13.54
CA ILE A 186 14.98 -1.36 -13.20
C ILE A 186 15.51 -1.46 -11.77
N PHE A 187 14.92 -2.34 -10.96
CA PHE A 187 15.36 -2.56 -9.59
C PHE A 187 16.20 -3.83 -9.48
N ASP A 188 17.37 -3.71 -8.88
CA ASP A 188 18.32 -4.83 -8.75
C ASP A 188 17.96 -5.78 -7.61
N LYS A 189 17.33 -5.22 -6.55
CA LYS A 189 16.99 -5.97 -5.33
C LYS A 189 15.49 -5.95 -5.09
N TYR A 190 14.85 -7.07 -5.35
CA TYR A 190 13.45 -7.27 -5.02
C TYR A 190 13.17 -8.73 -4.66
N GLU A 191 12.11 -8.94 -3.87
CA GLU A 191 11.58 -10.27 -3.53
C GLU A 191 10.07 -10.28 -3.80
N ILE A 192 9.53 -11.47 -4.15
CA ILE A 192 8.12 -11.66 -4.44
C ILE A 192 7.62 -12.89 -3.68
N TYR A 193 6.50 -12.70 -3.01
CA TYR A 193 5.86 -13.73 -2.20
C TYR A 193 4.39 -13.89 -2.56
N SER A 194 3.89 -15.13 -2.48
CA SER A 194 2.44 -15.35 -2.43
C SER A 194 1.91 -14.85 -1.08
N VAL A 195 0.59 -14.69 -0.98
CA VAL A 195 -0.09 -14.35 0.28
C VAL A 195 0.16 -15.38 1.38
N ASP A 196 0.37 -16.65 1.01
CA ASP A 196 0.73 -17.72 1.95
C ASP A 196 2.19 -17.67 2.43
N GLY A 197 2.94 -16.63 2.04
CA GLY A 197 4.32 -16.43 2.46
C GLY A 197 5.36 -17.29 1.75
N ILE A 198 5.03 -17.87 0.60
CA ILE A 198 5.96 -18.66 -0.23
C ILE A 198 6.71 -17.72 -1.19
N ASN A 199 8.04 -17.81 -1.24
CA ASN A 199 8.83 -17.08 -2.24
C ASN A 199 8.55 -17.64 -3.64
N ILE A 200 8.05 -16.78 -4.53
CA ILE A 200 7.65 -17.11 -5.89
C ILE A 200 8.42 -16.30 -6.95
N LYS A 201 9.51 -15.67 -6.56
CA LYS A 201 10.35 -14.85 -7.46
C LYS A 201 10.85 -15.62 -8.66
N TRP A 202 11.16 -16.89 -8.51
CA TRP A 202 11.63 -17.79 -9.58
C TRP A 202 10.60 -17.99 -10.68
N ASP A 203 9.31 -17.88 -10.38
CA ASP A 203 8.20 -18.09 -11.30
C ASP A 203 7.73 -16.79 -12.00
N LEU A 204 8.22 -15.63 -11.55
CA LEU A 204 7.75 -14.31 -12.01
C LEU A 204 7.72 -14.16 -13.54
N TRP A 205 8.72 -14.71 -14.23
CA TRP A 205 8.88 -14.57 -15.67
C TRP A 205 8.19 -15.67 -16.48
N ASN A 206 7.53 -16.61 -15.80
CA ASN A 206 6.68 -17.61 -16.44
C ASN A 206 5.42 -16.92 -16.99
N GLU A 207 5.00 -17.29 -18.20
CA GLU A 207 3.80 -16.74 -18.82
C GLU A 207 2.53 -17.05 -18.01
N HIS A 208 2.51 -18.19 -17.31
CA HIS A 208 1.38 -18.60 -16.48
C HIS A 208 1.33 -17.90 -15.12
N PHE A 209 2.36 -17.18 -14.71
CA PHE A 209 2.42 -16.51 -13.41
C PHE A 209 1.17 -15.67 -13.14
N ILE A 210 0.83 -14.79 -14.06
CA ILE A 210 -0.34 -13.88 -13.93
C ILE A 210 -1.70 -14.59 -14.01
N GLU A 211 -1.73 -15.82 -14.51
CA GLU A 211 -2.97 -16.62 -14.51
C GLU A 211 -3.15 -17.41 -13.21
N TYR A 212 -2.06 -17.74 -12.55
CA TYR A 212 -2.07 -18.54 -11.33
C TYR A 212 -2.29 -17.69 -10.08
N TYR A 213 -1.57 -16.58 -9.95
CA TYR A 213 -1.66 -15.73 -8.76
C TYR A 213 -2.74 -14.64 -8.93
N LYS A 214 -3.58 -14.48 -7.90
CA LYS A 214 -4.56 -13.39 -7.85
C LYS A 214 -3.99 -12.13 -7.23
N GLN A 215 -3.06 -12.30 -6.29
CA GLN A 215 -2.35 -11.24 -5.61
C GLN A 215 -0.97 -11.72 -5.15
N VAL A 216 -0.03 -10.81 -5.05
CA VAL A 216 1.35 -11.10 -4.65
C VAL A 216 1.91 -9.95 -3.82
N ILE A 217 2.80 -10.27 -2.88
CA ILE A 217 3.51 -9.26 -2.09
C ILE A 217 4.89 -9.05 -2.70
N ILE A 218 5.22 -7.81 -3.03
CA ILE A 218 6.50 -7.44 -3.61
C ILE A 218 7.25 -6.50 -2.67
N TYR A 219 8.52 -6.80 -2.45
CA TYR A 219 9.46 -6.00 -1.67
C TYR A 219 10.57 -5.50 -2.60
N ILE A 220 10.82 -4.20 -2.63
CA ILE A 220 11.91 -3.60 -3.42
C ILE A 220 12.81 -2.81 -2.48
N ASP A 221 14.09 -3.21 -2.40
CA ASP A 221 15.14 -2.46 -1.69
C ASP A 221 15.92 -1.62 -2.69
N ASN A 222 15.62 -0.35 -2.73
CA ASN A 222 16.21 0.61 -3.68
C ASN A 222 17.31 1.48 -3.02
N ARG A 223 17.90 0.99 -1.94
CA ARG A 223 19.03 1.64 -1.25
C ARG A 223 20.35 1.32 -1.91
#